data_2f94801a360db82a104bf684fc1d4e88
#
_entry.id   2f94801a360db82a104bf684fc1d4e88
#
_cell.length_a   1.000
_cell.length_b   1.000
_cell.length_c   1.000
_cell.angle_alpha   90.00
_cell.angle_beta   90.00
_cell.angle_gamma   90.00
#
_symmetry.space_group_name_H-M   'P 1'
#
loop_
_entity.id
_entity.type
_entity.pdbx_description
1 polymer ?
#
loop_
_entity_poly.entity_id
_entity_poly.type
_entity_poly.pdbx_seq_one_letter_code
_entity_poly.pdbx_strand_id
1 'polypeptide(L)'
;MGLVFHFLAGLGTLAEHITLLTGKSISDSALSQRRTKLDMQIFDTILNESLRPKARVHAHPDAFYKGLRLCGADGTLFSVANTPEIKSKMKKARSRRSRAAFAKVGAVVLVELGLHNPIAAAIDTRGKSEAYLTEELIDKLPPRSLFITDRYHGNPKQLIAIRQIHPDGQREFLTRVRSNIQARVLEVHPDGSALVESRCGKQTMLVREITGRVRRGGWQME
;
A
#
# COMPACT_ATOMS: atom_id res chain seq x y z
N MET A 1 13.95 -18.63 -5.78
CA MET A 1 13.32 -19.77 -5.09
C MET A 1 13.81 -19.90 -3.64
N GLY A 2 15.09 -20.19 -3.36
CA GLY A 2 15.59 -20.44 -2.00
C GLY A 2 15.34 -19.33 -0.97
N LEU A 3 15.46 -18.05 -1.33
CA LEU A 3 15.15 -16.93 -0.43
C LEU A 3 13.66 -16.89 -0.05
N VAL A 4 12.77 -17.11 -1.02
CA VAL A 4 11.32 -17.15 -0.76
C VAL A 4 10.97 -18.32 0.16
N PHE A 5 11.53 -19.50 -0.11
CA PHE A 5 11.35 -20.67 0.74
C PHE A 5 11.84 -20.42 2.16
N HIS A 6 12.99 -19.78 2.32
CA HIS A 6 13.54 -19.43 3.63
C HIS A 6 12.60 -18.55 4.45
N PHE A 7 11.99 -17.53 3.84
CA PHE A 7 11.01 -16.70 4.52
C PHE A 7 9.74 -17.45 4.92
N LEU A 8 9.30 -18.38 4.07
CA LEU A 8 8.07 -19.16 4.35
C LEU A 8 8.30 -20.26 5.39
N ALA A 9 9.49 -20.84 5.46
CA ALA A 9 9.81 -21.92 6.37
C ALA A 9 9.88 -21.51 7.84
N GLY A 10 10.18 -20.24 8.11
CA GLY A 10 10.15 -19.64 9.46
C GLY A 10 11.22 -20.11 10.44
N LEU A 11 11.82 -21.28 10.25
CA LEU A 11 12.86 -21.90 11.10
C LEU A 11 14.00 -22.44 10.24
N GLY A 12 15.22 -22.39 10.74
CA GLY A 12 16.42 -22.89 10.05
C GLY A 12 17.19 -21.80 9.31
N THR A 13 18.37 -22.14 8.81
CA THR A 13 19.25 -21.25 8.08
C THR A 13 18.96 -21.25 6.57
N LEU A 14 19.37 -20.21 5.87
CA LEU A 14 19.26 -20.16 4.41
C LEU A 14 20.06 -21.29 3.75
N ALA A 15 21.21 -21.68 4.32
CA ALA A 15 22.03 -22.77 3.82
C ALA A 15 21.30 -24.12 3.89
N GLU A 16 20.66 -24.42 5.02
CA GLU A 16 19.86 -25.62 5.21
C GLU A 16 18.70 -25.66 4.20
N HIS A 17 17.99 -24.56 4.03
CA HIS A 17 16.87 -24.50 3.09
C HIS A 17 17.29 -24.66 1.63
N ILE A 18 18.43 -24.12 1.25
CA ILE A 18 18.97 -24.33 -0.10
C ILE A 18 19.44 -25.78 -0.28
N THR A 19 20.05 -26.37 0.74
CA THR A 19 20.44 -27.77 0.73
C THR A 19 19.19 -28.67 0.55
N LEU A 20 18.12 -28.41 1.28
CA LEU A 20 16.85 -29.14 1.14
C LEU A 20 16.28 -29.02 -0.27
N LEU A 21 16.31 -27.82 -0.87
CA LEU A 21 15.74 -27.58 -2.20
C LEU A 21 16.57 -28.13 -3.35
N THR A 22 17.87 -28.20 -3.19
CA THR A 22 18.80 -28.52 -4.30
C THR A 22 19.52 -29.84 -4.14
N GLY A 23 19.48 -30.44 -2.95
CA GLY A 23 20.29 -31.61 -2.58
C GLY A 23 21.80 -31.34 -2.47
N LYS A 24 22.22 -30.06 -2.59
CA LYS A 24 23.65 -29.67 -2.58
C LYS A 24 23.95 -28.81 -1.35
N SER A 25 24.92 -29.23 -0.54
CA SER A 25 25.41 -28.45 0.57
C SER A 25 26.10 -27.16 0.10
N ILE A 26 25.82 -26.07 0.77
CA ILE A 26 26.46 -24.78 0.54
C ILE A 26 26.76 -24.11 1.88
N SER A 27 27.93 -23.50 2.05
CA SER A 27 28.27 -22.78 3.27
C SER A 27 27.59 -21.42 3.38
N ASP A 28 27.35 -20.94 4.59
CA ASP A 28 26.79 -19.61 4.86
C ASP A 28 27.64 -18.48 4.27
N SER A 29 28.97 -18.64 4.30
CA SER A 29 29.91 -17.69 3.68
C SER A 29 29.71 -17.60 2.16
N ALA A 30 29.64 -18.74 1.48
CA ALA A 30 29.40 -18.78 0.04
C ALA A 30 28.03 -18.20 -0.34
N LEU A 31 27.00 -18.46 0.45
CA LEU A 31 25.68 -17.88 0.27
C LEU A 31 25.69 -16.36 0.47
N SER A 32 26.35 -15.88 1.51
CA SER A 32 26.48 -14.45 1.78
C SER A 32 27.14 -13.73 0.61
N GLN A 33 28.26 -14.27 0.09
CA GLN A 33 28.95 -13.73 -1.08
C GLN A 33 28.08 -13.75 -2.34
N ARG A 34 27.32 -14.82 -2.60
CA ARG A 34 26.40 -14.90 -3.73
C ARG A 34 25.25 -13.90 -3.61
N ARG A 35 24.70 -13.72 -2.40
CA ARG A 35 23.61 -12.78 -2.16
C ARG A 35 24.01 -11.33 -2.44
N THR A 36 25.24 -10.93 -2.15
CA THR A 36 25.74 -9.58 -2.46
C THR A 36 25.92 -9.32 -3.96
N LYS A 37 26.01 -10.39 -4.75
CA LYS A 37 26.16 -10.33 -6.22
C LYS A 37 24.85 -10.52 -6.97
N LEU A 38 23.73 -10.71 -6.28
CA LEU A 38 22.43 -10.82 -6.94
C LEU A 38 22.05 -9.50 -7.60
N ASP A 39 21.67 -9.58 -8.87
CA ASP A 39 21.10 -8.44 -9.58
C ASP A 39 19.71 -8.12 -9.01
N MET A 40 19.51 -6.85 -8.65
CA MET A 40 18.22 -6.38 -8.16
C MET A 40 17.10 -6.52 -9.19
N GLN A 41 17.39 -6.52 -10.49
CA GLN A 41 16.42 -6.74 -11.55
C GLN A 41 15.67 -8.07 -11.44
N ILE A 42 16.28 -9.09 -10.83
CA ILE A 42 15.63 -10.37 -10.55
C ILE A 42 14.44 -10.16 -9.61
N PHE A 43 14.61 -9.33 -8.60
CA PHE A 43 13.53 -9.03 -7.64
C PHE A 43 12.44 -8.19 -8.28
N ASP A 44 12.78 -7.22 -9.11
CA ASP A 44 11.82 -6.40 -9.85
C ASP A 44 10.98 -7.26 -10.79
N THR A 45 11.61 -8.20 -11.51
CA THR A 45 10.91 -9.16 -12.39
C THR A 45 9.95 -10.03 -11.58
N ILE A 46 10.41 -10.63 -10.48
CA ILE A 46 9.57 -11.48 -9.61
C ILE A 46 8.39 -10.68 -9.03
N LEU A 47 8.64 -9.46 -8.57
CA LEU A 47 7.59 -8.60 -8.04
C LEU A 47 6.56 -8.23 -9.11
N ASN A 48 6.98 -7.82 -10.28
CA ASN A 48 6.10 -7.45 -11.39
C ASN A 48 5.24 -8.62 -11.87
N GLU A 49 5.76 -9.84 -11.87
CA GLU A 49 5.01 -11.03 -12.23
C GLU A 49 4.07 -11.51 -11.12
N SER A 50 4.46 -11.33 -9.86
CA SER A 50 3.69 -11.80 -8.71
C SER A 50 2.61 -10.82 -8.28
N LEU A 51 2.91 -9.52 -8.34
CA LEU A 51 2.03 -8.43 -7.92
C LEU A 51 1.02 -8.12 -9.04
N ARG A 52 -0.10 -8.81 -9.04
CA ARG A 52 -1.19 -8.63 -10.02
C ARG A 52 -2.54 -8.99 -9.41
N PRO A 53 -3.64 -8.41 -9.93
CA PRO A 53 -4.98 -8.76 -9.51
C PRO A 53 -5.29 -10.24 -9.77
N LYS A 54 -5.83 -10.93 -8.76
CA LYS A 54 -6.18 -12.36 -8.82
C LYS A 54 -7.66 -12.62 -8.59
N ALA A 55 -8.38 -11.73 -7.93
CA ALA A 55 -9.81 -11.90 -7.68
C ALA A 55 -10.60 -11.97 -8.99
N ARG A 56 -11.59 -12.84 -9.01
CA ARG A 56 -12.55 -13.03 -10.11
C ARG A 56 -13.95 -12.92 -9.55
N VAL A 57 -14.83 -12.17 -10.19
CA VAL A 57 -16.20 -11.87 -9.70
C VAL A 57 -16.95 -13.13 -9.29
N HIS A 58 -16.93 -14.18 -10.13
CA HIS A 58 -17.68 -15.41 -9.86
C HIS A 58 -17.03 -16.31 -8.78
N ALA A 59 -15.70 -16.26 -8.66
CA ALA A 59 -14.98 -17.12 -7.70
C ALA A 59 -14.78 -16.45 -6.34
N HIS A 60 -14.78 -15.12 -6.30
CA HIS A 60 -14.46 -14.32 -5.11
C HIS A 60 -15.43 -13.14 -4.99
N PRO A 61 -16.73 -13.37 -4.81
CA PRO A 61 -17.76 -12.31 -4.81
C PRO A 61 -17.50 -11.26 -3.74
N ASP A 62 -16.96 -11.64 -2.58
CA ASP A 62 -16.63 -10.73 -1.46
C ASP A 62 -15.47 -9.77 -1.75
N ALA A 63 -14.72 -10.02 -2.83
CA ALA A 63 -13.69 -9.09 -3.30
C ALA A 63 -14.24 -7.95 -4.17
N PHE A 64 -15.57 -7.88 -4.35
CA PHE A 64 -16.22 -6.89 -5.21
C PHE A 64 -17.43 -6.27 -4.52
N TYR A 65 -17.65 -4.99 -4.78
CA TYR A 65 -18.86 -4.27 -4.40
C TYR A 65 -19.48 -3.64 -5.66
N LYS A 66 -20.71 -4.02 -6.00
CA LYS A 66 -21.42 -3.56 -7.22
C LYS A 66 -20.55 -3.67 -8.49
N GLY A 67 -19.78 -4.75 -8.60
CA GLY A 67 -18.88 -4.99 -9.74
C GLY A 67 -17.57 -4.21 -9.71
N LEU A 68 -17.32 -3.43 -8.67
CA LEU A 68 -16.05 -2.76 -8.43
C LEU A 68 -15.16 -3.63 -7.55
N ARG A 69 -13.91 -3.85 -7.96
CA ARG A 69 -12.89 -4.55 -7.17
C ARG A 69 -12.52 -3.76 -5.93
N LEU A 70 -12.55 -4.37 -4.77
CA LEU A 70 -12.17 -3.73 -3.52
C LEU A 70 -10.64 -3.70 -3.40
N CYS A 71 -10.07 -2.51 -3.38
CA CYS A 71 -8.64 -2.28 -3.22
C CYS A 71 -8.38 -1.37 -2.03
N GLY A 72 -7.24 -1.54 -1.38
CA GLY A 72 -6.77 -0.67 -0.32
C GLY A 72 -5.26 -0.50 -0.39
N ALA A 73 -4.73 0.52 0.25
CA ALA A 73 -3.29 0.70 0.43
C ALA A 73 -2.98 0.98 1.89
N ASP A 74 -1.87 0.42 2.34
CA ASP A 74 -1.34 0.65 3.68
C ASP A 74 0.18 0.73 3.65
N GLY A 75 0.73 1.53 4.56
CA GLY A 75 2.15 1.78 4.67
C GLY A 75 2.78 1.06 5.84
N THR A 76 4.03 0.65 5.66
CA THR A 76 4.85 0.08 6.73
C THR A 76 6.27 0.61 6.70
N LEU A 77 6.95 0.54 7.83
CA LEU A 77 8.33 0.99 7.98
C LEU A 77 9.20 -0.17 8.48
N PHE A 78 10.19 -0.54 7.69
CA PHE A 78 11.19 -1.54 8.06
C PHE A 78 12.43 -0.88 8.63
N SER A 79 12.86 -1.31 9.82
CA SER A 79 14.16 -0.89 10.37
C SER A 79 15.28 -1.64 9.68
N VAL A 80 16.34 -0.93 9.28
CA VAL A 80 17.51 -1.52 8.63
C VAL A 80 18.75 -1.41 9.53
N ALA A 81 19.71 -2.30 9.32
CA ALA A 81 20.93 -2.37 10.13
C ALA A 81 21.74 -1.05 10.05
N ASN A 82 22.46 -0.75 11.12
CA ASN A 82 23.32 0.45 11.20
C ASN A 82 24.74 0.18 10.65
N THR A 83 24.86 -0.41 9.46
CA THR A 83 26.17 -0.55 8.83
C THR A 83 26.72 0.82 8.38
N PRO A 84 28.03 0.98 8.21
CA PRO A 84 28.63 2.22 7.71
C PRO A 84 28.03 2.66 6.37
N GLU A 85 27.80 1.72 5.45
CA GLU A 85 27.25 1.97 4.12
C GLU A 85 25.79 2.47 4.20
N ILE A 86 24.99 1.86 5.07
CA ILE A 86 23.59 2.30 5.27
C ILE A 86 23.56 3.68 5.93
N LYS A 87 24.40 3.91 6.93
CA LYS A 87 24.49 5.23 7.59
C LYS A 87 24.90 6.35 6.65
N SER A 88 25.76 6.06 5.66
CA SER A 88 26.17 7.06 4.66
C SER A 88 25.07 7.42 3.67
N LYS A 89 24.19 6.45 3.34
CA LYS A 89 23.15 6.59 2.30
C LYS A 89 21.77 6.96 2.85
N MET A 90 21.46 6.55 4.08
CA MET A 90 20.13 6.70 4.67
C MET A 90 20.13 7.60 5.90
N LYS A 91 19.26 8.59 5.90
CA LYS A 91 19.07 9.49 7.06
C LYS A 91 18.14 8.82 8.07
N LYS A 92 18.53 8.87 9.36
CA LYS A 92 17.64 8.47 10.45
C LYS A 92 16.58 9.54 10.67
N ALA A 93 15.35 9.12 10.88
CA ALA A 93 14.27 10.03 11.24
C ALA A 93 14.61 10.78 12.54
N ARG A 94 14.26 12.06 12.58
CA ARG A 94 14.46 12.94 13.73
C ARG A 94 13.13 13.49 14.18
N SER A 95 12.80 13.30 15.44
CA SER A 95 11.69 14.00 16.11
C SER A 95 12.23 15.21 16.91
N ARG A 96 11.33 16.04 17.44
CA ARG A 96 11.73 17.13 18.34
C ARG A 96 12.48 16.64 19.59
N ARG A 97 12.21 15.44 20.05
CA ARG A 97 12.74 14.89 21.32
C ARG A 97 13.87 13.88 21.13
N SER A 98 13.96 13.20 19.99
CA SER A 98 14.96 12.14 19.80
C SER A 98 15.26 11.88 18.34
N ARG A 99 16.39 11.23 18.08
CA ARG A 99 16.75 10.66 16.78
C ARG A 99 16.46 9.17 16.80
N ALA A 100 15.90 8.63 15.72
CA ALA A 100 15.65 7.20 15.60
C ALA A 100 16.94 6.38 15.76
N ALA A 101 16.85 5.25 16.45
CA ALA A 101 18.01 4.37 16.64
C ALA A 101 18.51 3.78 15.32
N PHE A 102 17.58 3.48 14.40
CA PHE A 102 17.86 2.86 13.11
C PHE A 102 17.31 3.72 11.96
N ALA A 103 17.92 3.63 10.78
CA ALA A 103 17.31 4.09 9.56
C ALA A 103 16.12 3.19 9.19
N LYS A 104 15.15 3.74 8.46
CA LYS A 104 13.93 3.04 8.09
C LYS A 104 13.71 3.10 6.58
N VAL A 105 13.26 2.00 6.02
CA VAL A 105 12.75 1.91 4.65
C VAL A 105 11.23 1.98 4.71
N GLY A 106 10.64 2.92 4.01
CA GLY A 106 9.20 3.01 3.83
C GLY A 106 8.73 2.10 2.70
N ALA A 107 7.61 1.44 2.90
CA ALA A 107 6.93 0.70 1.86
C ALA A 107 5.42 0.95 1.95
N VAL A 108 4.77 1.08 0.80
CA VAL A 108 3.30 1.08 0.68
C VAL A 108 2.93 -0.06 -0.25
N VAL A 109 1.92 -0.81 0.13
CA VAL A 109 1.42 -1.95 -0.64
C VAL A 109 -0.04 -1.71 -1.01
N LEU A 110 -0.34 -1.83 -2.29
CA LEU A 110 -1.69 -1.86 -2.82
C LEU A 110 -2.20 -3.29 -2.82
N VAL A 111 -3.36 -3.53 -2.23
CA VAL A 111 -3.91 -4.86 -1.92
C VAL A 111 -5.33 -5.03 -2.45
N GLU A 112 -5.66 -6.19 -3.00
CA GLU A 112 -7.04 -6.66 -3.14
C GLU A 112 -7.57 -7.08 -1.77
N LEU A 113 -8.54 -6.35 -1.23
CA LEU A 113 -8.97 -6.53 0.16
C LEU A 113 -9.64 -7.89 0.41
N GLY A 114 -10.46 -8.38 -0.52
CA GLY A 114 -11.17 -9.65 -0.34
C GLY A 114 -10.27 -10.90 -0.36
N LEU A 115 -9.10 -10.82 -0.98
CA LEU A 115 -8.12 -11.91 -1.03
C LEU A 115 -6.87 -11.64 -0.21
N HIS A 116 -6.73 -10.45 0.35
CA HIS A 116 -5.48 -9.96 0.95
C HIS A 116 -4.26 -10.14 0.01
N ASN A 117 -4.51 -10.04 -1.31
CA ASN A 117 -3.49 -10.26 -2.33
C ASN A 117 -2.82 -8.94 -2.70
N PRO A 118 -1.51 -8.80 -2.52
CA PRO A 118 -0.80 -7.60 -2.95
C PRO A 118 -0.77 -7.55 -4.49
N ILE A 119 -1.05 -6.36 -5.05
CA ILE A 119 -1.12 -6.12 -6.50
C ILE A 119 -0.09 -5.11 -6.99
N ALA A 120 0.43 -4.27 -6.11
CA ALA A 120 1.56 -3.39 -6.39
C ALA A 120 2.23 -2.98 -5.07
N ALA A 121 3.49 -2.55 -5.15
CA ALA A 121 4.22 -2.01 -4.01
C ALA A 121 5.14 -0.86 -4.44
N ALA A 122 5.27 0.15 -3.58
CA ALA A 122 6.25 1.23 -3.71
C ALA A 122 7.15 1.23 -2.49
N ILE A 123 8.46 1.32 -2.70
CA ILE A 123 9.47 1.25 -1.65
C ILE A 123 10.39 2.46 -1.76
N ASP A 124 10.69 3.10 -0.64
CA ASP A 124 11.61 4.23 -0.61
C ASP A 124 12.60 4.17 0.54
N THR A 125 13.86 4.47 0.21
CA THR A 125 14.98 4.56 1.14
C THR A 125 15.35 6.00 1.50
N ARG A 126 14.75 6.99 0.82
CA ARG A 126 15.12 8.42 0.91
C ARG A 126 14.26 9.19 1.91
N GLY A 127 13.25 8.56 2.51
CA GLY A 127 12.35 9.16 3.49
C GLY A 127 11.16 9.91 2.87
N LYS A 128 10.71 9.49 1.69
CA LYS A 128 9.44 9.94 1.13
C LYS A 128 8.29 9.58 2.06
N SER A 129 7.27 10.40 2.07
CA SER A 129 6.08 10.13 2.88
C SER A 129 5.26 8.98 2.29
N GLU A 130 4.51 8.31 3.14
CA GLU A 130 3.54 7.30 2.73
C GLU A 130 2.56 7.82 1.67
N ALA A 131 2.08 9.06 1.84
CA ALA A 131 1.21 9.70 0.85
C ALA A 131 1.88 9.81 -0.53
N TYR A 132 3.17 10.09 -0.59
CA TYR A 132 3.92 10.13 -1.84
C TYR A 132 4.03 8.73 -2.48
N LEU A 133 4.36 7.72 -1.68
CA LEU A 133 4.43 6.34 -2.18
C LEU A 133 3.07 5.83 -2.65
N THR A 134 1.99 6.24 -1.99
CA THR A 134 0.64 5.92 -2.45
C THR A 134 0.32 6.59 -3.79
N GLU A 135 0.75 7.83 -4.02
CA GLU A 135 0.59 8.49 -5.33
C GLU A 135 1.26 7.68 -6.46
N GLU A 136 2.44 7.10 -6.22
CA GLU A 136 3.13 6.23 -7.20
C GLU A 136 2.34 4.94 -7.52
N LEU A 137 1.45 4.52 -6.63
CA LEU A 137 0.64 3.31 -6.81
C LEU A 137 -0.75 3.56 -7.41
N ILE A 138 -1.19 4.81 -7.48
CA ILE A 138 -2.52 5.15 -8.00
C ILE A 138 -2.67 4.66 -9.46
N ASP A 139 -1.63 4.78 -10.28
CA ASP A 139 -1.62 4.30 -11.67
C ASP A 139 -1.74 2.77 -11.78
N LYS A 140 -1.46 2.05 -10.71
CA LYS A 140 -1.55 0.59 -10.64
C LYS A 140 -2.92 0.09 -10.20
N LEU A 141 -3.83 1.01 -9.82
CA LEU A 141 -5.20 0.63 -9.49
C LEU A 141 -5.87 -0.03 -10.70
N PRO A 142 -6.42 -1.23 -10.55
CA PRO A 142 -7.13 -1.90 -11.65
C PRO A 142 -8.34 -1.08 -12.13
N PRO A 143 -8.76 -1.22 -13.39
CA PRO A 143 -10.02 -0.68 -13.86
C PRO A 143 -11.18 -1.27 -13.04
N ARG A 144 -12.27 -0.53 -12.92
CA ARG A 144 -13.47 -0.92 -12.16
C ARG A 144 -13.12 -1.31 -10.71
N SER A 145 -12.46 -0.40 -9.99
CA SER A 145 -12.09 -0.59 -8.60
C SER A 145 -12.71 0.46 -7.67
N LEU A 146 -12.94 0.04 -6.43
CA LEU A 146 -13.26 0.90 -5.29
C LEU A 146 -12.06 0.90 -4.36
N PHE A 147 -11.37 2.04 -4.30
CA PHE A 147 -10.21 2.25 -3.44
C PHE A 147 -10.65 2.68 -2.04
N ILE A 148 -10.45 1.81 -1.07
CA ILE A 148 -10.84 2.04 0.33
C ILE A 148 -9.59 2.40 1.12
N THR A 149 -9.62 3.56 1.76
CA THR A 149 -8.46 4.04 2.52
C THR A 149 -8.87 4.69 3.84
N ASP A 150 -7.86 4.85 4.69
CA ASP A 150 -8.02 5.62 5.91
C ASP A 150 -8.01 7.15 5.64
N ARG A 151 -8.18 7.90 6.69
CA ARG A 151 -8.16 9.36 6.68
C ARG A 151 -6.80 9.97 6.25
N TYR A 152 -5.69 9.23 6.33
CA TYR A 152 -4.38 9.73 5.92
C TYR A 152 -4.30 9.92 4.41
N HIS A 153 -4.93 9.02 3.65
CA HIS A 153 -5.01 9.06 2.20
C HIS A 153 -6.23 9.84 1.65
N GLY A 154 -7.10 10.35 2.51
CA GLY A 154 -8.24 11.21 2.16
C GLY A 154 -7.84 12.62 1.68
N ASN A 155 -6.69 12.75 1.03
CA ASN A 155 -6.22 14.00 0.44
C ASN A 155 -6.95 14.27 -0.88
N PRO A 156 -7.65 15.41 -1.06
CA PRO A 156 -8.39 15.73 -2.28
C PRO A 156 -7.57 15.59 -3.56
N LYS A 157 -6.28 15.95 -3.54
CA LYS A 157 -5.38 15.79 -4.71
C LYS A 157 -5.29 14.32 -5.15
N GLN A 158 -5.11 13.40 -4.21
CA GLN A 158 -5.03 11.95 -4.51
C GLN A 158 -6.38 11.42 -5.01
N LEU A 159 -7.48 11.85 -4.38
CA LEU A 159 -8.82 11.42 -4.77
C LEU A 159 -9.20 11.90 -6.19
N ILE A 160 -8.81 13.13 -6.55
CA ILE A 160 -8.96 13.64 -7.91
C ILE A 160 -8.13 12.80 -8.89
N ALA A 161 -6.87 12.50 -8.55
CA ALA A 161 -6.00 11.68 -9.38
C ALA A 161 -6.61 10.29 -9.64
N ILE A 162 -7.17 9.63 -8.63
CA ILE A 162 -7.82 8.32 -8.79
C ILE A 162 -8.91 8.34 -9.85
N ARG A 163 -9.74 9.39 -9.90
CA ARG A 163 -10.82 9.51 -10.86
C ARG A 163 -10.36 9.94 -12.27
N GLN A 164 -9.23 10.64 -12.38
CA GLN A 164 -8.74 11.22 -13.64
C GLN A 164 -7.80 10.29 -14.41
N ILE A 165 -7.16 9.33 -13.76
CA ILE A 165 -6.08 8.52 -14.35
C ILE A 165 -6.51 7.72 -15.59
N HIS A 166 -7.74 7.22 -15.59
CA HIS A 166 -8.25 6.48 -16.76
C HIS A 166 -9.72 6.81 -16.98
N PRO A 167 -10.04 7.62 -17.97
CA PRO A 167 -11.43 7.93 -18.32
C PRO A 167 -12.25 6.69 -18.68
N ASP A 168 -11.62 5.62 -19.19
CA ASP A 168 -12.28 4.38 -19.62
C ASP A 168 -12.54 3.38 -18.48
N GLY A 169 -11.94 3.60 -17.33
CA GLY A 169 -12.03 2.66 -16.21
C GLY A 169 -12.58 3.33 -14.98
N GLN A 170 -13.83 3.01 -14.64
CA GLN A 170 -14.44 3.49 -13.43
C GLN A 170 -13.57 3.16 -12.22
N ARG A 171 -13.00 4.18 -11.59
CA ARG A 171 -12.28 4.09 -10.33
C ARG A 171 -12.95 5.01 -9.34
N GLU A 172 -13.46 4.42 -8.29
CA GLU A 172 -14.13 5.12 -7.20
C GLU A 172 -13.29 5.01 -5.94
N PHE A 173 -13.59 5.83 -4.96
CA PHE A 173 -12.94 5.77 -3.66
C PHE A 173 -13.95 5.84 -2.52
N LEU A 174 -13.59 5.22 -1.41
CA LEU A 174 -14.24 5.36 -0.11
C LEU A 174 -13.16 5.70 0.91
N THR A 175 -13.23 6.89 1.47
CA THR A 175 -12.23 7.34 2.43
C THR A 175 -12.87 8.08 3.60
N ARG A 176 -12.25 7.98 4.75
CA ARG A 176 -12.63 8.80 5.90
C ARG A 176 -12.09 10.21 5.70
N VAL A 177 -12.97 11.20 5.77
CA VAL A 177 -12.61 12.61 5.56
C VAL A 177 -11.83 13.16 6.77
N ARG A 178 -10.86 14.02 6.51
CA ARG A 178 -10.18 14.81 7.55
C ARG A 178 -11.06 15.98 7.96
N SER A 179 -11.08 16.31 9.25
CA SER A 179 -11.88 17.40 9.81
C SER A 179 -11.55 18.79 9.25
N ASN A 180 -10.37 18.96 8.65
CA ASN A 180 -9.93 20.23 8.06
C ASN A 180 -10.27 20.40 6.57
N ILE A 181 -10.93 19.40 5.96
CA ILE A 181 -11.39 19.52 4.57
C ILE A 181 -12.70 20.29 4.56
N GLN A 182 -12.70 21.41 3.83
CA GLN A 182 -13.89 22.20 3.62
C GLN A 182 -14.63 21.69 2.37
N ALA A 183 -15.90 21.39 2.53
CA ALA A 183 -16.77 21.01 1.44
C ALA A 183 -18.04 21.87 1.49
N ARG A 184 -18.56 22.22 0.31
CA ARG A 184 -19.83 22.93 0.18
C ARG A 184 -20.92 21.91 -0.11
N VAL A 185 -21.94 21.84 0.74
CA VAL A 185 -23.11 21.01 0.49
C VAL A 185 -23.90 21.60 -0.67
N LEU A 186 -24.18 20.79 -1.68
CA LEU A 186 -24.98 21.14 -2.85
C LEU A 186 -26.39 20.58 -2.74
N GLU A 187 -26.53 19.34 -2.27
CA GLU A 187 -27.79 18.64 -2.17
C GLU A 187 -27.75 17.66 -0.99
N VAL A 188 -28.84 17.54 -0.27
CA VAL A 188 -29.02 16.52 0.78
C VAL A 188 -29.99 15.47 0.30
N HIS A 189 -29.58 14.21 0.38
CA HIS A 189 -30.41 13.08 -0.06
C HIS A 189 -31.30 12.55 1.05
N PRO A 190 -32.43 11.85 0.69
CA PRO A 190 -33.38 11.31 1.68
C PRO A 190 -32.76 10.33 2.69
N ASP A 191 -31.64 9.69 2.36
CA ASP A 191 -30.93 8.75 3.24
C ASP A 191 -29.95 9.45 4.21
N GLY A 192 -29.96 10.79 4.26
CA GLY A 192 -29.09 11.59 5.12
C GLY A 192 -27.68 11.81 4.57
N SER A 193 -27.33 11.23 3.41
CA SER A 193 -26.08 11.56 2.72
C SER A 193 -26.21 12.88 1.96
N ALA A 194 -25.09 13.48 1.58
CA ALA A 194 -25.09 14.74 0.83
C ALA A 194 -24.17 14.70 -0.39
N LEU A 195 -24.59 15.35 -1.46
CA LEU A 195 -23.67 15.71 -2.55
C LEU A 195 -22.91 16.95 -2.12
N VAL A 196 -21.59 16.85 -2.10
CA VAL A 196 -20.74 17.96 -1.70
C VAL A 196 -19.68 18.27 -2.75
N GLU A 197 -19.34 19.55 -2.85
CA GLU A 197 -18.21 20.01 -3.64
C GLU A 197 -16.99 20.21 -2.73
N SER A 198 -15.97 19.37 -2.92
CA SER A 198 -14.69 19.46 -2.20
C SER A 198 -13.65 20.19 -3.06
N ARG A 199 -12.90 21.12 -2.46
CA ARG A 199 -11.86 21.92 -3.13
C ARG A 199 -10.46 21.39 -2.84
N CYS A 200 -9.64 21.32 -3.91
CA CYS A 200 -8.20 21.12 -3.83
C CYS A 200 -7.46 22.14 -4.69
N GLY A 201 -7.01 23.23 -4.10
CA GLY A 201 -6.41 24.34 -4.83
C GLY A 201 -7.39 24.94 -5.83
N LYS A 202 -7.07 24.85 -7.14
CA LYS A 202 -7.92 25.32 -8.24
C LYS A 202 -8.90 24.27 -8.77
N GLN A 203 -8.78 23.02 -8.32
CA GLN A 203 -9.64 21.90 -8.76
C GLN A 203 -10.77 21.69 -7.76
N THR A 204 -11.92 21.29 -8.28
CA THR A 204 -13.08 20.87 -7.49
C THR A 204 -13.47 19.46 -7.85
N MET A 205 -14.06 18.76 -6.90
CA MET A 205 -14.55 17.41 -7.06
C MET A 205 -15.90 17.26 -6.38
N LEU A 206 -16.86 16.69 -7.09
CA LEU A 206 -18.15 16.31 -6.51
C LEU A 206 -18.03 14.92 -5.89
N VAL A 207 -18.41 14.81 -4.63
CA VAL A 207 -18.39 13.55 -3.88
C VAL A 207 -19.67 13.40 -3.07
N ARG A 208 -20.02 12.15 -2.81
CA ARG A 208 -21.08 11.85 -1.86
C ARG A 208 -20.47 11.74 -0.46
N GLU A 209 -20.91 12.59 0.44
CA GLU A 209 -20.58 12.52 1.85
C GLU A 209 -21.62 11.65 2.57
N ILE A 210 -21.13 10.68 3.33
CA ILE A 210 -21.96 9.78 4.12
C ILE A 210 -21.56 9.96 5.57
N THR A 211 -22.50 10.40 6.40
CA THR A 211 -22.30 10.53 7.84
C THR A 211 -23.00 9.37 8.54
N GLY A 212 -22.28 8.66 9.39
CA GLY A 212 -22.85 7.52 10.11
C GLY A 212 -22.14 7.27 11.43
N ARG A 213 -22.86 6.74 12.40
CA ARG A 213 -22.30 6.28 13.67
C ARG A 213 -22.07 4.78 13.59
N VAL A 214 -20.81 4.35 13.75
CA VAL A 214 -20.46 2.93 13.78
C VAL A 214 -20.28 2.52 15.24
N ARG A 215 -21.12 1.59 15.72
CA ARG A 215 -20.90 0.93 17.01
C ARG A 215 -20.05 -0.30 16.83
N ARG A 216 -18.90 -0.35 17.46
CA ARG A 216 -18.04 -1.53 17.49
C ARG A 216 -17.65 -1.81 18.95
N GLY A 217 -18.08 -2.95 19.49
CA GLY A 217 -17.65 -3.40 20.82
C GLY A 217 -17.85 -2.41 21.96
N GLY A 218 -18.95 -1.65 21.97
CA GLY A 218 -19.25 -0.64 23.00
C GLY A 218 -18.64 0.75 22.76
N TRP A 219 -17.82 0.95 21.73
CA TRP A 219 -17.29 2.26 21.33
C TRP A 219 -18.14 2.89 20.24
N GLN A 220 -18.47 4.17 20.40
CA GLN A 220 -19.05 4.99 19.34
C GLN A 220 -17.92 5.75 18.64
N MET A 221 -17.84 5.61 17.31
CA MET A 221 -17.04 6.50 16.47
C MET A 221 -18.00 7.40 15.69
N GLU A 222 -17.76 8.69 15.79
CA GLU A 222 -18.43 9.70 14.98
C GLU A 222 -17.62 9.97 13.70
#